data_192d7d310688964f5597eb2928096139
#
_entry.id   192d7d310688964f5597eb2928096139
#
_cell.length_a   1.000
_cell.length_b   1.000
_cell.length_c   1.000
_cell.angle_alpha   90.00
_cell.angle_beta   90.00
_cell.angle_gamma   90.00
#
_symmetry.space_group_name_H-M   'P 1'
#
loop_
_entity.id
_entity.type
_entity.pdbx_description
1 polymer ?
#
loop_
_entity_poly.entity_id
_entity_poly.type
_entity_poly.pdbx_seq_one_letter_code
_entity_poly.pdbx_strand_id
1 'polypeptide(L)'
;MCRIGAIKSKKKLHPSIALKLMRSQQEGHDDSGFAFVMQDMGGHFENYKDLPLLSMAATVEGTRLAEDILREIGFTRVMQWSPDINNKKGLKIEAMPNYIFEVLQYPKSYKHATKDEKEELLIDTAIKLRKILEETNSGYIYSFWPD
;
A
#
# COMPACT_ATOMS: atom_id res chain seq x y z
N MET A 1 -19.09 7.55 -12.65
CA MET A 1 -18.32 8.84 -12.57
C MET A 1 -17.48 8.79 -11.30
N CYS A 2 -16.15 8.88 -11.43
CA CYS A 2 -15.25 8.90 -10.26
C CYS A 2 -15.25 10.28 -9.60
N ARG A 3 -15.24 10.32 -8.27
CA ARG A 3 -15.11 11.55 -7.49
C ARG A 3 -13.84 11.49 -6.65
N ILE A 4 -13.14 12.60 -6.59
CA ILE A 4 -11.92 12.76 -5.80
C ILE A 4 -12.14 13.90 -4.82
N GLY A 5 -11.77 13.67 -3.57
CA GLY A 5 -11.74 14.70 -2.54
C GLY A 5 -10.40 14.66 -1.82
N ALA A 6 -9.90 15.82 -1.43
CA ALA A 6 -8.66 15.93 -0.68
C ALA A 6 -8.82 16.88 0.52
N ILE A 7 -8.15 16.56 1.61
CA ILE A 7 -8.06 17.41 2.80
C ILE A 7 -6.59 17.58 3.13
N LYS A 8 -6.13 18.83 3.18
CA LYS A 8 -4.80 19.19 3.67
C LYS A 8 -4.92 20.05 4.91
N SER A 9 -4.21 19.73 5.96
CA SER A 9 -4.22 20.48 7.22
C SER A 9 -2.82 20.68 7.77
N LYS A 10 -2.58 21.82 8.42
CA LYS A 10 -1.37 22.07 9.21
C LYS A 10 -1.39 21.37 10.58
N LYS A 11 -2.55 20.86 10.98
CA LYS A 11 -2.74 20.13 12.25
C LYS A 11 -3.03 18.67 11.94
N LYS A 12 -2.57 17.77 12.82
CA LYS A 12 -2.94 16.34 12.72
C LYS A 12 -4.46 16.20 12.78
N LEU A 13 -5.04 15.50 11.82
CA LEU A 13 -6.46 15.24 11.73
C LEU A 13 -6.75 13.79 12.14
N HIS A 14 -7.89 13.57 12.78
CA HIS A 14 -8.33 12.20 13.03
C HIS A 14 -8.80 11.54 11.72
N PRO A 15 -8.44 10.26 11.43
CA PRO A 15 -8.79 9.58 10.18
C PRO A 15 -10.30 9.57 9.85
N SER A 16 -11.16 9.66 10.87
CA SER A 16 -12.62 9.71 10.66
C SER A 16 -13.09 10.89 9.81
N ILE A 17 -12.26 11.93 9.63
CA ILE A 17 -12.61 13.05 8.75
C ILE A 17 -12.66 12.63 7.29
N ALA A 18 -11.83 11.67 6.90
CA ALA A 18 -11.85 11.08 5.56
C ALA A 18 -13.18 10.37 5.30
N LEU A 19 -13.70 9.64 6.29
CA LEU A 19 -15.02 8.99 6.19
C LEU A 19 -16.16 10.00 6.01
N LYS A 20 -16.07 11.17 6.68
CA LYS A 20 -17.07 12.24 6.50
C LYS A 20 -17.00 12.81 5.08
N LEU A 21 -15.80 13.04 4.55
CA LEU A 21 -15.60 13.48 3.18
C LEU A 21 -16.17 12.45 2.18
N MET A 22 -15.89 11.17 2.38
CA MET A 22 -16.40 10.10 1.54
C MET A 22 -17.95 10.04 1.54
N ARG A 23 -18.57 10.18 2.70
CA ARG A 23 -20.03 10.23 2.83
C ARG A 23 -20.65 11.41 2.08
N SER A 24 -20.00 12.56 2.07
CA SER A 24 -20.50 13.73 1.32
C SER A 24 -20.45 13.54 -0.20
N GLN A 25 -19.72 12.54 -0.69
CA GLN A 25 -19.58 12.22 -2.10
C GLN A 25 -20.36 10.96 -2.52
N GLN A 26 -21.26 10.49 -1.68
CA GLN A 26 -22.01 9.25 -1.89
C GLN A 26 -22.89 9.29 -3.15
N GLU A 27 -23.37 10.48 -3.56
CA GLU A 27 -24.05 10.64 -4.82
C GLU A 27 -23.07 10.56 -6.01
N GLY A 28 -23.29 9.63 -6.93
CA GLY A 28 -22.42 9.38 -8.09
C GLY A 28 -21.40 8.25 -7.87
N HIS A 29 -21.60 7.47 -6.84
CA HIS A 29 -20.95 6.20 -6.61
C HIS A 29 -21.47 5.17 -7.64
N ASP A 30 -20.57 4.39 -8.21
CA ASP A 30 -20.88 3.37 -9.23
C ASP A 30 -20.77 1.95 -8.68
N ASP A 31 -20.84 1.81 -7.36
CA ASP A 31 -20.71 0.56 -6.60
C ASP A 31 -19.38 -0.21 -6.77
N SER A 32 -18.40 0.39 -7.45
CA SER A 32 -17.08 -0.24 -7.65
C SER A 32 -16.16 -0.15 -6.43
N GLY A 33 -16.54 0.60 -5.42
CA GLY A 33 -15.80 0.77 -4.19
C GLY A 33 -15.15 2.16 -4.06
N PHE A 34 -14.39 2.33 -3.00
CA PHE A 34 -13.63 3.55 -2.74
C PHE A 34 -12.30 3.24 -2.06
N ALA A 35 -11.38 4.16 -2.20
CA ALA A 35 -10.12 4.14 -1.47
C ALA A 35 -9.79 5.54 -0.95
N PHE A 36 -9.03 5.64 0.12
CA PHE A 36 -8.41 6.88 0.53
C PHE A 36 -6.95 6.66 0.92
N VAL A 37 -6.16 7.66 0.63
CA VAL A 37 -4.73 7.70 0.93
C VAL A 37 -4.52 8.70 2.06
N MET A 38 -3.72 8.33 3.04
CA MET A 38 -3.30 9.20 4.13
C MET A 38 -1.79 9.36 4.05
N GLN A 39 -1.32 10.58 4.27
CA GLN A 39 0.11 10.92 4.35
C GLN A 39 0.40 11.57 5.70
N ASP A 40 1.66 11.59 6.08
CA ASP A 40 2.11 12.13 7.37
C ASP A 40 1.37 11.51 8.56
N MET A 41 1.20 10.21 8.55
CA MET A 41 0.56 9.49 9.64
C MET A 41 1.38 9.63 10.92
N GLY A 42 0.68 9.96 12.02
CA GLY A 42 1.29 10.06 13.33
C GLY A 42 1.19 8.78 14.16
N GLY A 43 1.60 8.87 15.44
CA GLY A 43 1.50 7.76 16.38
C GLY A 43 2.47 6.63 16.03
N HIS A 44 1.96 5.42 15.92
CA HIS A 44 2.79 4.24 15.65
C HIS A 44 3.57 4.32 14.33
N PHE A 45 3.02 4.99 13.32
CA PHE A 45 3.64 5.10 12.00
C PHE A 45 4.65 6.24 11.87
N GLU A 46 4.71 7.17 12.81
CA GLU A 46 5.59 8.35 12.76
C GLU A 46 7.08 7.99 12.63
N ASN A 47 7.50 6.84 13.18
CA ASN A 47 8.86 6.35 13.12
C ASN A 47 9.24 5.73 11.76
N TYR A 48 8.27 5.51 10.91
CA TYR A 48 8.44 4.77 9.64
C TYR A 48 8.15 5.61 8.40
N LYS A 49 7.78 6.88 8.56
CA LYS A 49 7.34 7.76 7.47
C LYS A 49 8.35 7.93 6.32
N ASP A 50 9.65 7.77 6.59
CA ASP A 50 10.70 7.85 5.57
C ASP A 50 11.05 6.49 4.96
N LEU A 51 10.37 5.44 5.39
CA LEU A 51 10.57 4.07 4.90
C LEU A 51 9.50 3.70 3.87
N PRO A 52 9.85 2.90 2.85
CA PRO A 52 8.86 2.46 1.88
C PRO A 52 7.80 1.57 2.53
N LEU A 53 6.56 1.87 2.22
CA LEU A 53 5.40 1.07 2.54
C LEU A 53 4.94 0.35 1.27
N LEU A 54 5.03 -0.97 1.27
CA LEU A 54 4.43 -1.83 0.27
C LEU A 54 3.01 -2.18 0.67
N SER A 55 2.08 -1.99 -0.24
CA SER A 55 0.66 -2.32 -0.10
C SER A 55 0.25 -3.23 -1.24
N MET A 56 -0.12 -4.47 -0.94
CA MET A 56 -0.47 -5.47 -1.96
C MET A 56 -1.63 -6.38 -1.55
N ALA A 57 -2.26 -6.98 -2.55
CA ALA A 57 -3.16 -8.13 -2.39
C ALA A 57 -2.58 -9.30 -3.17
N ALA A 58 -2.32 -10.41 -2.52
CA ALA A 58 -1.67 -11.55 -3.16
C ALA A 58 -2.12 -12.89 -2.58
N THR A 59 -1.96 -13.95 -3.37
CA THR A 59 -2.04 -15.32 -2.88
C THR A 59 -0.83 -15.62 -1.98
N VAL A 60 -0.84 -16.75 -1.30
CA VAL A 60 0.33 -17.20 -0.51
C VAL A 60 1.58 -17.31 -1.40
N GLU A 61 1.43 -17.84 -2.61
CA GLU A 61 2.53 -17.93 -3.58
C GLU A 61 3.01 -16.56 -4.04
N GLY A 62 2.08 -15.66 -4.38
CA GLY A 62 2.41 -14.28 -4.77
C GLY A 62 3.13 -13.52 -3.67
N THR A 63 2.73 -13.71 -2.42
CA THR A 63 3.42 -13.13 -1.26
C THR A 63 4.87 -13.62 -1.19
N ARG A 64 5.10 -14.94 -1.33
CA ARG A 64 6.44 -15.51 -1.32
C ARG A 64 7.31 -15.00 -2.47
N LEU A 65 6.76 -14.91 -3.67
CA LEU A 65 7.47 -14.35 -4.83
C LEU A 65 7.86 -12.89 -4.61
N ALA A 66 6.96 -12.07 -4.05
CA ALA A 66 7.26 -10.70 -3.71
C ALA A 66 8.38 -10.58 -2.66
N GLU A 67 8.31 -11.38 -1.59
CA GLU A 67 9.34 -11.41 -0.54
C GLU A 67 10.71 -11.84 -1.10
N ASP A 68 10.75 -12.82 -2.01
CA ASP A 68 11.98 -13.28 -2.63
C ASP A 68 12.64 -12.18 -3.48
N ILE A 69 11.84 -11.45 -4.27
CA ILE A 69 12.32 -10.32 -5.07
C ILE A 69 12.83 -9.18 -4.18
N LEU A 70 12.08 -8.82 -3.16
CA LEU A 70 12.48 -7.75 -2.22
C LEU A 70 13.80 -8.10 -1.54
N ARG A 71 13.96 -9.35 -1.10
CA ARG A 71 15.19 -9.84 -0.47
C ARG A 71 16.36 -9.87 -1.45
N GLU A 72 16.16 -10.27 -2.71
CA GLU A 72 17.17 -10.25 -3.76
C GLU A 72 17.70 -8.84 -4.03
N ILE A 73 16.80 -7.84 -4.04
CA ILE A 73 17.17 -6.43 -4.20
C ILE A 73 17.88 -5.89 -2.95
N GLY A 74 17.63 -6.50 -1.78
CA GLY A 74 18.27 -6.16 -0.51
C GLY A 74 17.38 -5.38 0.45
N PHE A 75 16.07 -5.29 0.20
CA PHE A 75 15.13 -4.76 1.17
C PHE A 75 15.02 -5.68 2.38
N THR A 76 14.82 -5.09 3.56
CA THR A 76 14.59 -5.84 4.79
C THR A 76 13.25 -5.41 5.40
N ARG A 77 12.41 -6.37 5.72
CA ARG A 77 11.12 -6.11 6.37
C ARG A 77 11.32 -5.62 7.81
N VAL A 78 10.73 -4.49 8.13
CA VAL A 78 10.71 -3.90 9.48
C VAL A 78 9.42 -4.27 10.20
N MET A 79 8.30 -4.20 9.50
CA MET A 79 6.98 -4.48 10.04
C MET A 79 6.07 -5.01 8.93
N GLN A 80 5.15 -5.88 9.31
CA GLN A 80 4.09 -6.39 8.43
C GLN A 80 2.79 -6.46 9.20
N TRP A 81 1.70 -6.13 8.52
CA TRP A 81 0.35 -6.40 9.04
C TRP A 81 -0.62 -6.71 7.90
N SER A 82 -1.68 -7.39 8.25
CA SER A 82 -2.83 -7.63 7.37
C SER A 82 -4.07 -7.04 8.03
N PRO A 83 -4.87 -6.27 7.30
CA PRO A 83 -6.11 -5.74 7.86
C PRO A 83 -7.14 -6.85 8.07
N ASP A 84 -7.92 -6.73 9.14
CA ASP A 84 -9.12 -7.55 9.29
C ASP A 84 -10.15 -7.11 8.26
N ILE A 85 -10.49 -8.01 7.35
CA ILE A 85 -11.51 -7.75 6.34
C ILE A 85 -12.85 -8.27 6.87
N ASN A 86 -13.72 -7.35 7.25
CA ASN A 86 -15.10 -7.66 7.56
C ASN A 86 -15.83 -8.03 6.26
N ASN A 87 -15.93 -9.32 5.99
CA ASN A 87 -16.76 -9.84 4.91
C ASN A 87 -18.24 -9.65 5.28
N LYS A 88 -18.83 -8.53 4.85
CA LYS A 88 -20.25 -8.29 5.09
C LYS A 88 -21.08 -9.24 4.28
N LYS A 89 -22.11 -9.80 4.91
CA LYS A 89 -23.13 -10.66 4.31
C LYS A 89 -23.61 -10.08 2.98
N GLY A 90 -23.42 -10.80 1.89
CA GLY A 90 -23.88 -10.41 0.56
C GLY A 90 -22.80 -10.29 -0.51
N LEU A 91 -21.52 -10.20 -0.15
CA LEU A 91 -20.44 -10.29 -1.12
C LEU A 91 -20.09 -11.76 -1.36
N LYS A 92 -20.37 -12.27 -2.54
CA LYS A 92 -19.87 -13.58 -2.98
C LYS A 92 -18.42 -13.40 -3.45
N ILE A 93 -17.48 -13.59 -2.54
CA ILE A 93 -16.06 -13.61 -2.87
C ILE A 93 -15.63 -15.07 -2.88
N GLU A 94 -15.32 -15.58 -4.06
CA GLU A 94 -14.93 -17.00 -4.24
C GLU A 94 -13.54 -17.28 -3.66
N ALA A 95 -12.62 -16.31 -3.72
CA ALA A 95 -11.31 -16.39 -3.10
C ALA A 95 -10.89 -15.01 -2.61
N MET A 96 -10.55 -14.90 -1.33
CA MET A 96 -10.01 -13.68 -0.74
C MET A 96 -8.49 -13.69 -0.88
N PRO A 97 -7.89 -12.69 -1.55
CA PRO A 97 -6.46 -12.52 -1.48
C PRO A 97 -6.05 -12.08 -0.06
N ASN A 98 -4.81 -12.35 0.30
CA ASN A 98 -4.22 -11.75 1.49
C ASN A 98 -3.89 -10.30 1.20
N TYR A 99 -4.48 -9.38 1.97
CA TYR A 99 -4.08 -7.97 1.94
C TYR A 99 -2.92 -7.79 2.91
N ILE A 100 -1.82 -7.30 2.40
CA ILE A 100 -0.55 -7.21 3.12
C ILE A 100 -0.02 -5.80 3.01
N PHE A 101 0.41 -5.27 4.14
CA PHE A 101 1.15 -4.02 4.25
C PHE A 101 2.50 -4.31 4.90
N GLU A 102 3.57 -3.87 4.26
CA GLU A 102 4.94 -4.06 4.74
C GLU A 102 5.70 -2.74 4.76
N VAL A 103 6.26 -2.40 5.91
CA VAL A 103 7.28 -1.36 6.02
C VAL A 103 8.63 -1.99 5.80
N LEU A 104 9.40 -1.45 4.86
CA LEU A 104 10.67 -2.01 4.44
C LEU A 104 11.81 -1.04 4.71
N GLN A 105 12.95 -1.56 5.13
CA GLN A 105 14.20 -0.84 5.15
C GLN A 105 14.83 -0.87 3.77
N TYR A 106 15.32 0.27 3.28
CA TYR A 106 16.10 0.33 2.03
C TYR A 106 17.33 -0.58 2.08
N PRO A 107 17.79 -1.09 0.94
CA PRO A 107 19.04 -1.83 0.84
C PRO A 107 20.19 -1.02 1.43
N LYS A 108 21.16 -1.69 2.07
CA LYS A 108 22.31 -1.04 2.70
C LYS A 108 23.10 -0.15 1.73
N SER A 109 23.16 -0.52 0.45
CA SER A 109 23.80 0.27 -0.62
C SER A 109 23.14 1.64 -0.83
N TYR A 110 21.87 1.81 -0.44
CA TYR A 110 21.13 3.08 -0.56
C TYR A 110 21.13 3.92 0.72
N LYS A 111 21.99 3.58 1.71
CA LYS A 111 22.08 4.35 2.96
C LYS A 111 22.36 5.84 2.75
N HIS A 112 23.19 6.16 1.77
CA HIS A 112 23.59 7.54 1.42
C HIS A 112 23.02 8.02 0.09
N ALA A 113 22.08 7.25 -0.50
CA ALA A 113 21.45 7.61 -1.75
C ALA A 113 20.57 8.86 -1.59
N THR A 114 20.51 9.64 -2.64
CA THR A 114 19.62 10.81 -2.75
C THR A 114 18.17 10.39 -2.74
N LYS A 115 17.27 11.34 -2.61
CA LYS A 115 15.83 11.07 -2.70
C LYS A 115 15.46 10.50 -4.07
N ASP A 116 15.99 11.10 -5.14
CA ASP A 116 15.70 10.69 -6.52
C ASP A 116 16.16 9.24 -6.79
N GLU A 117 17.36 8.87 -6.34
CA GLU A 117 17.87 7.49 -6.46
C GLU A 117 16.99 6.47 -5.70
N LYS A 118 16.49 6.86 -4.53
CA LYS A 118 15.55 6.02 -3.77
C LYS A 118 14.21 5.88 -4.47
N GLU A 119 13.69 6.96 -5.03
CA GLU A 119 12.44 6.96 -5.80
C GLU A 119 12.56 6.07 -7.04
N GLU A 120 13.66 6.18 -7.79
CA GLU A 120 13.95 5.33 -8.94
C GLU A 120 13.99 3.84 -8.55
N LEU A 121 14.69 3.50 -7.45
CA LEU A 121 14.70 2.13 -6.92
C LEU A 121 13.29 1.61 -6.61
N LEU A 122 12.43 2.44 -6.00
CA LEU A 122 11.05 2.03 -5.65
C LEU A 122 10.21 1.81 -6.90
N ILE A 123 10.34 2.68 -7.90
CA ILE A 123 9.63 2.55 -9.18
C ILE A 123 10.05 1.25 -9.88
N ASP A 124 11.34 1.01 -10.03
CA ASP A 124 11.86 -0.19 -10.69
C ASP A 124 11.45 -1.47 -9.95
N THR A 125 11.52 -1.43 -8.61
CA THR A 125 11.06 -2.55 -7.79
C THR A 125 9.57 -2.80 -7.95
N ALA A 126 8.74 -1.75 -7.94
CA ALA A 126 7.30 -1.87 -8.13
C ALA A 126 6.95 -2.45 -9.51
N ILE A 127 7.66 -2.04 -10.55
CA ILE A 127 7.48 -2.58 -11.90
C ILE A 127 7.84 -4.08 -11.92
N LYS A 128 8.99 -4.46 -11.35
CA LYS A 128 9.43 -5.86 -11.28
C LYS A 128 8.43 -6.73 -10.52
N LEU A 129 7.94 -6.25 -9.37
CA LEU A 129 6.94 -6.94 -8.55
C LEU A 129 5.60 -7.09 -9.28
N ARG A 130 5.09 -6.01 -9.91
CA ARG A 130 3.85 -6.08 -10.68
C ARG A 130 3.95 -7.10 -11.80
N LYS A 131 5.03 -7.04 -12.58
CA LYS A 131 5.24 -7.95 -13.70
C LYS A 131 5.16 -9.41 -13.27
N ILE A 132 5.88 -9.82 -12.24
CA ILE A 132 5.88 -11.21 -11.77
C ILE A 132 4.53 -11.65 -11.21
N LEU A 133 3.86 -10.78 -10.43
CA LEU A 133 2.56 -11.09 -9.86
C LEU A 133 1.46 -11.20 -10.92
N GLU A 134 1.50 -10.36 -11.95
CA GLU A 134 0.56 -10.42 -13.09
C GLU A 134 0.83 -11.65 -13.97
N GLU A 135 2.08 -11.92 -14.33
CA GLU A 135 2.46 -13.09 -15.14
C GLU A 135 2.08 -14.43 -14.47
N THR A 136 2.15 -14.48 -13.15
CA THR A 136 1.76 -15.66 -12.36
C THR A 136 0.31 -15.65 -11.91
N ASN A 137 -0.44 -14.60 -12.23
CA ASN A 137 -1.81 -14.37 -11.74
C ASN A 137 -1.94 -14.56 -10.21
N SER A 138 -0.93 -14.10 -9.45
CA SER A 138 -0.79 -14.37 -8.03
C SER A 138 -0.97 -13.16 -7.12
N GLY A 139 -1.15 -11.96 -7.67
CA GLY A 139 -1.38 -10.78 -6.86
C GLY A 139 -1.34 -9.45 -7.61
N TYR A 140 -1.51 -8.39 -6.83
CA TYR A 140 -1.50 -7.02 -7.31
C TYR A 140 -0.90 -6.09 -6.26
N ILE A 141 -0.11 -5.09 -6.69
CA ILE A 141 0.46 -4.04 -5.85
C ILE A 141 -0.37 -2.77 -6.00
N TYR A 142 -0.85 -2.25 -4.88
CA TYR A 142 -1.56 -0.97 -4.83
C TYR A 142 -0.59 0.21 -4.79
N SER A 143 0.41 0.13 -3.91
CA SER A 143 1.43 1.16 -3.78
C SER A 143 2.75 0.58 -3.25
N PHE A 144 3.85 1.26 -3.60
CA PHE A 144 5.16 1.03 -3.02
C PHE A 144 5.87 2.37 -2.93
N TRP A 145 5.70 3.08 -1.81
CA TRP A 145 6.17 4.44 -1.62
C TRP A 145 6.36 4.78 -0.14
N PRO A 146 7.26 5.70 0.22
CA PRO A 146 7.30 6.26 1.58
C PRO A 146 6.00 7.01 1.90
N ASP A 147 5.65 7.07 3.19
CA ASP A 147 4.46 7.78 3.66
C ASP A 147 4.57 9.30 3.50
#